data_920c0781b47ffb662b306685a69cafea
#
_entry.id   920c0781b47ffb662b306685a69cafea
#
_cell.length_a   1.000
_cell.length_b   1.000
_cell.length_c   1.000
_cell.angle_alpha   90.00
_cell.angle_beta   90.00
_cell.angle_gamma   90.00
#
_symmetry.space_group_name_H-M   'P 1'
#
loop_
_entity.id
_entity.type
_entity.pdbx_description
1 polymer ?
#
loop_
_entity_poly.entity_id
_entity_poly.type
_entity_poly.pdbx_seq_one_letter_code
_entity_poly.pdbx_strand_id
1 'polypeptide(L)'
;DGINNKMRKLKFIDLFAGIGGIRLPFQELGGQCVFSSEWDKFAQKTYAANYGEVPSGDITKISATDIPDHDILMGGFPCQAFSQAGLKKGFDDIRGTMFFEIQRILGEKRPKVFLLENVKQLRGHDKGRTLQTILNILTGESDLALDDVPMSQDAREALGKKLNYWVDYKVLRAADFGIPQNRERIFIVGFDKDYFGENIDFNKIFKWPEPTNK
;
A
#
# COMPACT_ATOMS: atom_id res chain seq x y z
N ASP A 1 32.46 27.36 6.97
CA ASP A 1 32.33 25.97 6.49
C ASP A 1 30.87 25.56 6.54
N GLY A 2 30.20 25.82 5.39
CA GLY A 2 28.79 25.48 5.26
C GLY A 2 28.58 23.97 5.20
N ILE A 3 27.99 23.41 6.23
CA ILE A 3 27.48 22.04 6.22
C ILE A 3 26.32 22.03 5.21
N ASN A 4 26.63 21.61 3.99
CA ASN A 4 25.66 21.36 2.93
C ASN A 4 24.87 20.09 3.34
N ASN A 5 23.92 20.26 4.26
CA ASN A 5 23.01 19.20 4.69
C ASN A 5 21.98 18.97 3.56
N LYS A 6 22.45 18.34 2.49
CA LYS A 6 21.61 17.92 1.38
C LYS A 6 20.67 16.87 1.93
N MET A 7 19.47 17.28 2.40
CA MET A 7 18.48 16.34 2.88
C MET A 7 18.33 15.23 1.84
N ARG A 8 18.52 13.99 2.27
CA ARG A 8 18.35 12.81 1.42
C ARG A 8 16.93 12.82 0.87
N LYS A 9 16.78 12.70 -0.44
CA LYS A 9 15.46 12.54 -1.07
C LYS A 9 14.81 11.25 -0.57
N LEU A 10 13.55 11.33 -0.17
CA LEU A 10 12.76 10.15 0.15
C LEU A 10 12.53 9.32 -1.12
N LYS A 11 12.82 8.03 -1.04
CA LYS A 11 12.58 7.08 -2.12
C LYS A 11 11.22 6.44 -1.94
N PHE A 12 10.46 6.32 -3.02
CA PHE A 12 9.18 5.64 -2.99
C PHE A 12 9.01 4.68 -4.18
N ILE A 13 8.12 3.72 -4.01
CA ILE A 13 7.65 2.83 -5.06
C ILE A 13 6.16 3.04 -5.29
N ASP A 14 5.71 2.83 -6.53
CA ASP A 14 4.33 3.03 -6.98
C ASP A 14 3.79 1.72 -7.56
N LEU A 15 3.02 0.99 -6.75
CA LEU A 15 2.43 -0.30 -7.12
C LEU A 15 1.00 -0.11 -7.63
N PHE A 16 0.60 -0.92 -8.61
CA PHE A 16 -0.71 -0.75 -9.27
C PHE A 16 -0.87 0.68 -9.79
N ALA A 17 0.17 1.16 -10.43
CA ALA A 17 0.42 2.58 -10.65
C ALA A 17 -0.62 3.26 -11.55
N GLY A 18 -1.34 2.51 -12.38
CA GLY A 18 -2.29 3.07 -13.32
C GLY A 18 -1.60 4.10 -14.23
N ILE A 19 -2.13 5.30 -14.27
CA ILE A 19 -1.56 6.42 -15.02
C ILE A 19 -0.61 7.31 -14.17
N GLY A 20 -0.36 6.92 -12.90
CA GLY A 20 0.58 7.60 -11.99
C GLY A 20 -0.04 8.69 -11.12
N GLY A 21 -1.33 8.64 -10.85
CA GLY A 21 -2.02 9.67 -10.06
C GLY A 21 -1.53 9.80 -8.63
N ILE A 22 -1.15 8.69 -7.98
CA ILE A 22 -0.61 8.73 -6.61
C ILE A 22 0.85 9.20 -6.60
N ARG A 23 1.62 8.90 -7.65
CA ARG A 23 3.01 9.34 -7.79
C ARG A 23 3.17 10.86 -7.81
N LEU A 24 2.27 11.54 -8.51
CA LEU A 24 2.41 12.98 -8.80
C LEU A 24 2.67 13.83 -7.55
N PRO A 25 1.84 13.82 -6.50
CA PRO A 25 2.07 14.66 -5.33
C PRO A 25 3.37 14.33 -4.59
N PHE A 26 3.79 13.06 -4.54
CA PHE A 26 5.05 12.69 -3.90
C PHE A 26 6.27 13.18 -4.68
N GLN A 27 6.20 13.15 -5.99
CA GLN A 27 7.27 13.70 -6.85
C GLN A 27 7.34 15.22 -6.73
N GLU A 28 6.21 15.92 -6.69
CA GLU A 28 6.15 17.38 -6.49
C GLU A 28 6.73 17.79 -5.12
N LEU A 29 6.57 16.98 -4.10
CA LEU A 29 7.20 17.17 -2.78
C LEU A 29 8.70 16.82 -2.75
N GLY A 30 9.29 16.48 -3.88
CA GLY A 30 10.72 16.19 -3.99
C GLY A 30 11.09 14.72 -3.75
N GLY A 31 10.12 13.83 -3.65
CA GLY A 31 10.36 12.38 -3.58
C GLY A 31 10.91 11.82 -4.90
N GLN A 32 11.61 10.72 -4.80
CA GLN A 32 12.16 9.98 -5.94
C GLN A 32 11.45 8.63 -6.09
N CYS A 33 10.76 8.44 -7.22
CA CYS A 33 10.24 7.12 -7.60
C CYS A 33 11.39 6.22 -8.03
N VAL A 34 11.60 5.12 -7.33
CA VAL A 34 12.68 4.16 -7.63
C VAL A 34 12.17 2.87 -8.27
N PHE A 35 10.87 2.65 -8.26
CA PHE A 35 10.23 1.50 -8.86
C PHE A 35 8.75 1.78 -9.07
N SER A 36 8.19 1.30 -10.17
CA SER A 36 6.75 1.32 -10.43
C SER A 36 6.33 0.03 -11.11
N SER A 37 5.09 -0.38 -10.89
CA SER A 37 4.50 -1.59 -11.48
C SER A 37 3.07 -1.32 -11.92
N GLU A 38 2.77 -1.70 -13.17
CA GLU A 38 1.43 -1.66 -13.78
C GLU A 38 1.35 -2.73 -14.88
N TRP A 39 0.33 -3.55 -14.85
CA TRP A 39 0.19 -4.65 -15.81
C TRP A 39 -0.57 -4.24 -17.08
N ASP A 40 -1.48 -3.26 -16.98
CA ASP A 40 -2.27 -2.79 -18.11
C ASP A 40 -1.41 -1.98 -19.09
N LYS A 41 -1.35 -2.46 -20.32
CA LYS A 41 -0.49 -1.85 -21.36
C LYS A 41 -0.94 -0.43 -21.78
N PHE A 42 -2.23 -0.12 -21.65
CA PHE A 42 -2.74 1.22 -21.99
C PHE A 42 -2.40 2.19 -20.86
N ALA A 43 -2.57 1.78 -19.61
CA ALA A 43 -2.14 2.56 -18.46
C ALA A 43 -0.63 2.81 -18.49
N GLN A 44 0.18 1.79 -18.81
CA GLN A 44 1.65 1.93 -18.97
C GLN A 44 2.03 3.00 -20.00
N LYS A 45 1.33 3.07 -21.14
CA LYS A 45 1.59 4.10 -22.16
C LYS A 45 1.34 5.51 -21.64
N THR A 46 0.23 5.69 -20.92
CA THR A 46 -0.11 6.98 -20.31
C THR A 46 0.88 7.34 -19.20
N TYR A 47 1.25 6.36 -18.37
CA TYR A 47 2.27 6.54 -17.35
C TYR A 47 3.61 6.98 -17.94
N ALA A 48 4.05 6.31 -19.01
CA ALA A 48 5.28 6.65 -19.71
C ALA A 48 5.24 8.07 -20.33
N ALA A 49 4.10 8.47 -20.87
CA ALA A 49 3.91 9.83 -21.37
C ALA A 49 3.99 10.89 -20.25
N ASN A 50 3.49 10.57 -19.05
CA ASN A 50 3.51 11.47 -17.90
C ASN A 50 4.89 11.58 -17.25
N TYR A 51 5.65 10.48 -17.16
CA TYR A 51 6.86 10.41 -16.33
C TYR A 51 8.14 10.03 -17.09
N GLY A 52 8.06 9.75 -18.39
CA GLY A 52 9.22 9.40 -19.21
C GLY A 52 9.80 8.00 -18.96
N GLU A 53 9.10 7.15 -18.20
CA GLU A 53 9.52 5.79 -17.92
C GLU A 53 8.34 4.81 -17.99
N VAL A 54 8.60 3.59 -18.43
CA VAL A 54 7.59 2.53 -18.50
C VAL A 54 7.60 1.78 -17.16
N PRO A 55 6.43 1.61 -16.49
CA PRO A 55 6.37 0.77 -15.30
C PRO A 55 6.79 -0.66 -15.58
N SER A 56 7.39 -1.32 -14.60
CA SER A 56 7.54 -2.78 -14.62
C SER A 56 6.16 -3.42 -14.72
N GLY A 57 6.07 -4.56 -15.40
CA GLY A 57 4.78 -5.17 -15.70
C GLY A 57 4.04 -5.73 -14.48
N ASP A 58 3.60 -6.97 -14.61
CA ASP A 58 2.82 -7.68 -13.60
C ASP A 58 3.62 -7.93 -12.31
N ILE A 59 3.20 -7.33 -11.22
CA ILE A 59 3.86 -7.43 -9.91
C ILE A 59 3.93 -8.86 -9.38
N THR A 60 3.00 -9.72 -9.77
CA THR A 60 2.98 -11.14 -9.35
C THR A 60 4.17 -11.94 -9.87
N LYS A 61 4.84 -11.41 -10.89
CA LYS A 61 6.02 -12.03 -11.55
C LYS A 61 7.35 -11.45 -11.10
N ILE A 62 7.32 -10.46 -10.20
CA ILE A 62 8.51 -9.75 -9.72
C ILE A 62 8.81 -10.20 -8.30
N SER A 63 10.03 -10.69 -8.07
CA SER A 63 10.46 -11.01 -6.71
C SER A 63 10.54 -9.76 -5.85
N ALA A 64 10.12 -9.84 -4.60
CA ALA A 64 10.26 -8.73 -3.68
C ALA A 64 11.73 -8.34 -3.43
N THR A 65 12.66 -9.30 -3.55
CA THR A 65 14.11 -9.05 -3.43
C THR A 65 14.66 -8.19 -4.55
N ASP A 66 14.04 -8.24 -5.75
CA ASP A 66 14.46 -7.46 -6.92
C ASP A 66 13.96 -6.01 -6.89
N ILE A 67 13.02 -5.70 -6.00
CA ILE A 67 12.51 -4.34 -5.82
C ILE A 67 13.57 -3.53 -5.05
N PRO A 68 13.92 -2.30 -5.51
CA PRO A 68 14.86 -1.45 -4.79
C PRO A 68 14.39 -1.10 -3.37
N ASP A 69 15.32 -0.90 -2.45
CA ASP A 69 15.03 -0.38 -1.12
C ASP A 69 14.42 1.02 -1.22
N HIS A 70 13.39 1.26 -0.44
CA HIS A 70 12.60 2.48 -0.47
C HIS A 70 12.11 2.86 0.92
N ASP A 71 11.76 4.13 1.09
CA ASP A 71 11.25 4.67 2.35
C ASP A 71 9.71 4.56 2.41
N ILE A 72 9.04 4.68 1.25
CA ILE A 72 7.58 4.74 1.16
C ILE A 72 7.09 3.75 0.08
N LEU A 73 6.13 2.91 0.43
CA LEU A 73 5.38 2.09 -0.52
C LEU A 73 4.00 2.73 -0.74
N MET A 74 3.68 2.98 -2.00
CA MET A 74 2.35 3.44 -2.40
C MET A 74 1.67 2.40 -3.28
N GLY A 75 0.37 2.19 -3.10
CA GLY A 75 -0.36 1.24 -3.91
C GLY A 75 -1.86 1.46 -3.91
N GLY A 76 -2.42 1.72 -5.11
CA GLY A 76 -3.85 1.69 -5.36
C GLY A 76 -4.28 0.29 -5.80
N PHE A 77 -4.34 -0.66 -4.89
CA PHE A 77 -4.62 -2.04 -5.25
C PHE A 77 -6.10 -2.24 -5.63
N PRO A 78 -6.40 -3.11 -6.63
CA PRO A 78 -7.76 -3.36 -7.05
C PRO A 78 -8.56 -4.10 -5.96
N CYS A 79 -9.82 -3.71 -5.79
CA CYS A 79 -10.78 -4.46 -4.99
C CYS A 79 -11.19 -5.71 -5.77
N GLN A 80 -10.39 -6.75 -5.69
CA GLN A 80 -10.84 -8.07 -6.08
C GLN A 80 -11.70 -8.60 -4.94
N ALA A 81 -12.91 -9.00 -5.28
CA ALA A 81 -13.80 -9.60 -4.30
C ALA A 81 -13.07 -10.80 -3.65
N PHE A 82 -12.88 -10.73 -2.35
CA PHE A 82 -12.66 -11.93 -1.57
C PHE A 82 -13.87 -12.82 -1.86
N SER A 83 -13.67 -14.01 -2.41
CA SER A 83 -14.79 -14.81 -2.85
C SER A 83 -15.68 -15.17 -1.66
N GLN A 84 -17.01 -15.13 -1.84
CA GLN A 84 -17.92 -15.56 -0.76
C GLN A 84 -17.69 -17.01 -0.31
N ALA A 85 -17.10 -17.84 -1.18
CA ALA A 85 -16.72 -19.20 -0.88
C ALA A 85 -15.44 -19.31 -0.02
N GLY A 86 -14.54 -18.35 -0.11
CA GLY A 86 -13.26 -18.33 0.58
C GLY A 86 -13.32 -17.81 2.01
N LEU A 87 -14.34 -17.02 2.35
CA LEU A 87 -14.55 -16.55 3.73
C LEU A 87 -14.66 -17.65 4.78
N LYS A 88 -15.00 -18.88 4.37
CA LYS A 88 -14.93 -20.06 5.22
C LYS A 88 -13.50 -20.59 5.39
N LYS A 89 -12.55 -20.16 4.55
CA LYS A 89 -11.14 -20.60 4.55
C LYS A 89 -10.15 -19.46 4.85
N GLY A 90 -10.64 -18.28 5.17
CA GLY A 90 -9.91 -17.10 5.71
C GLY A 90 -8.69 -16.66 4.91
N PHE A 91 -7.71 -17.50 4.81
CA PHE A 91 -6.39 -17.21 4.31
C PHE A 91 -6.20 -17.48 2.80
N ASP A 92 -6.85 -18.51 2.26
CA ASP A 92 -6.75 -18.83 0.82
C ASP A 92 -7.30 -17.73 -0.08
N ASP A 93 -8.21 -16.91 0.45
CA ASP A 93 -8.74 -15.73 -0.23
C ASP A 93 -7.75 -14.58 -0.33
N ILE A 94 -6.92 -14.36 0.68
CA ILE A 94 -5.95 -13.26 0.69
C ILE A 94 -4.85 -13.51 -0.34
N ARG A 95 -4.41 -14.76 -0.53
CA ARG A 95 -3.39 -15.14 -1.51
C ARG A 95 -3.81 -14.89 -2.96
N GLY A 96 -5.09 -14.99 -3.25
CA GLY A 96 -5.65 -14.68 -4.58
C GLY A 96 -5.85 -13.20 -4.82
N THR A 97 -5.55 -12.34 -3.85
CA THR A 97 -5.78 -10.89 -3.94
C THR A 97 -4.49 -10.14 -4.20
N MET A 98 -4.61 -8.97 -4.80
CA MET A 98 -3.47 -8.06 -4.98
C MET A 98 -2.93 -7.49 -3.66
N PHE A 99 -3.71 -7.55 -2.58
CA PHE A 99 -3.23 -7.21 -1.23
C PHE A 99 -2.10 -8.14 -0.78
N PHE A 100 -2.12 -9.42 -1.16
CA PHE A 100 -1.02 -10.34 -0.88
C PHE A 100 0.31 -9.85 -1.44
N GLU A 101 0.30 -9.26 -2.64
CA GLU A 101 1.50 -8.69 -3.25
C GLU A 101 2.06 -7.53 -2.41
N ILE A 102 1.19 -6.69 -1.87
CA ILE A 102 1.59 -5.62 -0.95
C ILE A 102 2.21 -6.20 0.32
N GLN A 103 1.56 -7.20 0.93
CA GLN A 103 2.04 -7.84 2.16
C GLN A 103 3.44 -8.44 2.00
N ARG A 104 3.68 -9.20 0.92
CA ARG A 104 4.99 -9.81 0.70
C ARG A 104 6.10 -8.78 0.50
N ILE A 105 5.81 -7.67 -0.18
CA ILE A 105 6.77 -6.59 -0.39
C ILE A 105 7.03 -5.84 0.92
N LEU A 106 5.98 -5.53 1.69
CA LEU A 106 6.13 -4.94 3.03
C LEU A 106 6.96 -5.83 3.96
N GLY A 107 6.76 -7.14 3.92
CA GLY A 107 7.52 -8.10 4.73
C GLY A 107 8.99 -8.17 4.35
N GLU A 108 9.31 -8.09 3.06
CA GLU A 108 10.69 -8.16 2.57
C GLU A 108 11.43 -6.84 2.72
N LYS A 109 10.81 -5.73 2.33
CA LYS A 109 11.47 -4.42 2.19
C LYS A 109 11.34 -3.52 3.40
N ARG A 110 10.33 -3.73 4.22
CA ARG A 110 10.11 -2.94 5.45
C ARG A 110 10.23 -1.42 5.23
N PRO A 111 9.50 -0.83 4.28
CA PRO A 111 9.50 0.61 4.12
C PRO A 111 9.00 1.28 5.41
N LYS A 112 9.48 2.49 5.67
CA LYS A 112 9.13 3.24 6.89
C LYS A 112 7.66 3.61 6.95
N VAL A 113 7.07 3.85 5.77
CA VAL A 113 5.69 4.30 5.61
C VAL A 113 5.06 3.58 4.43
N PHE A 114 3.78 3.31 4.49
CA PHE A 114 3.00 2.98 3.32
C PHE A 114 1.74 3.84 3.22
N LEU A 115 1.28 4.04 2.00
CA LEU A 115 -0.01 4.65 1.67
C LEU A 115 -0.73 3.75 0.66
N LEU A 116 -1.83 3.16 1.09
CA LEU A 116 -2.68 2.31 0.25
C LEU A 116 -3.99 3.01 -0.07
N GLU A 117 -4.52 2.76 -1.26
CA GLU A 117 -5.80 3.29 -1.71
C GLU A 117 -6.69 2.17 -2.23
N ASN A 118 -7.98 2.29 -1.99
CA ASN A 118 -8.98 1.40 -2.56
C ASN A 118 -10.33 2.13 -2.69
N VAL A 119 -11.31 1.48 -3.30
CA VAL A 119 -12.67 1.99 -3.35
C VAL A 119 -13.29 2.00 -1.95
N LYS A 120 -14.17 2.96 -1.65
CA LYS A 120 -14.80 3.09 -0.32
C LYS A 120 -15.58 1.83 0.11
N GLN A 121 -16.05 1.06 -0.84
CA GLN A 121 -16.80 -0.19 -0.60
C GLN A 121 -16.00 -1.22 0.19
N LEU A 122 -14.68 -1.16 0.16
CA LEU A 122 -13.80 -2.01 0.98
C LEU A 122 -14.16 -1.92 2.47
N ARG A 123 -14.55 -0.72 2.95
CA ARG A 123 -14.94 -0.51 4.36
C ARG A 123 -16.12 -1.37 4.80
N GLY A 124 -17.11 -1.55 3.92
CA GLY A 124 -18.32 -2.32 4.20
C GLY A 124 -18.30 -3.73 3.66
N HIS A 125 -17.28 -4.08 2.88
CA HIS A 125 -17.21 -5.40 2.25
C HIS A 125 -17.23 -6.49 3.31
N ASP A 126 -18.09 -7.51 3.09
CA ASP A 126 -18.30 -8.61 4.03
C ASP A 126 -18.55 -8.13 5.48
N LYS A 127 -19.43 -7.17 5.66
CA LYS A 127 -19.75 -6.58 6.97
C LYS A 127 -18.52 -6.00 7.69
N GLY A 128 -17.54 -5.51 6.95
CA GLY A 128 -16.29 -4.94 7.47
C GLY A 128 -15.18 -5.95 7.76
N ARG A 129 -15.43 -7.25 7.62
CA ARG A 129 -14.43 -8.29 7.95
C ARG A 129 -13.21 -8.24 7.04
N THR A 130 -13.40 -7.92 5.76
CA THR A 130 -12.30 -7.80 4.80
C THR A 130 -11.31 -6.71 5.22
N LEU A 131 -11.78 -5.52 5.52
CA LEU A 131 -10.92 -4.44 5.99
C LEU A 131 -10.25 -4.81 7.31
N GLN A 132 -10.99 -5.37 8.26
CA GLN A 132 -10.42 -5.80 9.55
C GLN A 132 -9.30 -6.81 9.38
N THR A 133 -9.45 -7.77 8.47
CA THR A 133 -8.39 -8.75 8.15
C THR A 133 -7.15 -8.06 7.59
N ILE A 134 -7.32 -7.12 6.66
CA ILE A 134 -6.22 -6.32 6.12
C ILE A 134 -5.50 -5.57 7.24
N LEU A 135 -6.24 -4.88 8.11
CA LEU A 135 -5.67 -4.13 9.23
C LEU A 135 -4.90 -5.03 10.19
N ASN A 136 -5.47 -6.18 10.56
CA ASN A 136 -4.81 -7.14 11.47
C ASN A 136 -3.50 -7.68 10.87
N ILE A 137 -3.44 -7.91 9.57
CA ILE A 137 -2.20 -8.31 8.89
C ILE A 137 -1.16 -7.19 8.96
N LEU A 138 -1.56 -5.96 8.65
CA LEU A 138 -0.66 -4.81 8.62
C LEU A 138 -0.11 -4.44 10.01
N THR A 139 -0.91 -4.61 11.06
CA THR A 139 -0.51 -4.36 12.46
C THR A 139 0.26 -5.53 13.08
N GLY A 140 0.21 -6.71 12.48
CA GLY A 140 0.78 -7.93 13.05
C GLY A 140 -0.08 -8.60 14.11
N GLU A 141 -1.34 -8.19 14.23
CA GLU A 141 -2.31 -8.78 15.19
C GLU A 141 -2.99 -10.06 14.67
N SER A 142 -2.72 -10.44 13.42
CA SER A 142 -3.29 -11.67 12.88
C SER A 142 -2.56 -12.91 13.40
N ASP A 143 -3.25 -13.73 14.15
CA ASP A 143 -2.84 -15.10 14.47
C ASP A 143 -3.21 -16.04 13.31
N LEU A 144 -2.60 -15.82 12.17
CA LEU A 144 -2.76 -16.73 11.04
C LEU A 144 -1.99 -18.01 11.36
N ALA A 145 -2.71 -19.04 11.76
CA ALA A 145 -2.17 -20.39 11.83
C ALA A 145 -1.87 -20.86 10.41
N LEU A 146 -0.60 -20.72 10.00
CA LEU A 146 -0.14 -21.07 8.66
C LEU A 146 0.14 -22.55 8.47
N ASP A 147 0.15 -23.32 9.57
CA ASP A 147 0.67 -24.68 9.59
C ASP A 147 -0.19 -25.67 8.79
N ASP A 148 -1.50 -25.46 8.74
CA ASP A 148 -2.45 -26.34 8.07
C ASP A 148 -2.91 -25.82 6.68
N VAL A 149 -2.35 -24.73 6.18
CA VAL A 149 -2.77 -24.15 4.90
C VAL A 149 -1.86 -24.62 3.77
N PRO A 150 -2.39 -25.29 2.72
CA PRO A 150 -1.60 -25.68 1.56
C PRO A 150 -1.07 -24.44 0.83
N MET A 151 0.25 -24.20 0.86
CA MET A 151 0.89 -23.10 0.16
C MET A 151 2.33 -23.43 -0.20
N SER A 152 2.91 -22.70 -1.16
CA SER A 152 4.32 -22.80 -1.45
C SER A 152 5.17 -22.36 -0.27
N GLN A 153 6.41 -22.83 -0.18
CA GLN A 153 7.34 -22.44 0.86
C GLN A 153 7.60 -20.92 0.82
N ASP A 154 7.76 -20.35 -0.37
CA ASP A 154 7.98 -18.91 -0.56
C ASP A 154 6.80 -18.08 -0.03
N ALA A 155 5.56 -18.53 -0.26
CA ALA A 155 4.37 -17.88 0.27
C ALA A 155 4.32 -17.97 1.80
N ARG A 156 4.71 -19.12 2.37
CA ARG A 156 4.77 -19.33 3.81
C ARG A 156 5.82 -18.43 4.48
N GLU A 157 7.00 -18.32 3.87
CA GLU A 157 8.04 -17.43 4.35
C GLU A 157 7.63 -15.96 4.28
N ALA A 158 7.01 -15.53 3.16
CA ALA A 158 6.53 -14.16 3.01
C ALA A 158 5.48 -13.79 4.07
N LEU A 159 4.57 -14.72 4.38
CA LEU A 159 3.50 -14.51 5.35
C LEU A 159 3.97 -14.70 6.80
N GLY A 160 5.02 -15.49 7.02
CA GLY A 160 5.67 -15.65 8.31
C GLY A 160 6.41 -14.39 8.77
N LYS A 161 6.73 -13.46 7.86
CA LYS A 161 7.31 -12.16 8.19
C LYS A 161 6.23 -11.25 8.78
N LYS A 162 6.01 -11.34 10.07
CA LYS A 162 5.04 -10.50 10.79
C LYS A 162 5.33 -9.02 10.58
N LEU A 163 4.32 -8.28 10.16
CA LEU A 163 4.37 -6.83 10.05
C LEU A 163 4.14 -6.20 11.43
N ASN A 164 4.61 -4.99 11.63
CA ASN A 164 4.47 -4.24 12.89
C ASN A 164 4.27 -2.76 12.60
N TYR A 165 3.20 -2.44 11.82
CA TYR A 165 2.88 -1.05 11.50
C TYR A 165 1.83 -0.50 12.47
N TRP A 166 1.99 0.76 12.88
CA TRP A 166 0.84 1.54 13.30
C TRP A 166 0.03 1.86 12.04
N VAL A 167 -1.28 1.64 12.09
CA VAL A 167 -2.15 1.77 10.91
C VAL A 167 -3.39 2.58 11.27
N ASP A 168 -3.74 3.51 10.38
CA ASP A 168 -5.00 4.23 10.42
C ASP A 168 -5.60 4.32 9.02
N TYR A 169 -6.91 4.55 8.93
CA TYR A 169 -7.58 4.70 7.65
C TYR A 169 -8.69 5.75 7.69
N LYS A 170 -8.93 6.37 6.55
CA LYS A 170 -10.03 7.32 6.37
C LYS A 170 -10.59 7.24 4.96
N VAL A 171 -11.91 7.41 4.84
CA VAL A 171 -12.55 7.64 3.54
C VAL A 171 -12.52 9.14 3.25
N LEU A 172 -11.93 9.53 2.13
CA LEU A 172 -11.86 10.90 1.67
C LEU A 172 -12.63 11.03 0.36
N ARG A 173 -13.28 12.18 0.16
CA ARG A 173 -14.01 12.53 -1.04
C ARG A 173 -13.31 13.69 -1.76
N ALA A 174 -13.00 13.52 -3.04
CA ALA A 174 -12.26 14.52 -3.81
C ALA A 174 -12.94 15.90 -3.82
N ALA A 175 -14.29 15.93 -3.85
CA ALA A 175 -15.06 17.17 -3.83
C ALA A 175 -14.83 18.00 -2.56
N ASP A 176 -14.52 17.37 -1.43
CA ASP A 176 -14.26 18.06 -0.16
C ASP A 176 -12.92 18.84 -0.18
N PHE A 177 -12.08 18.57 -1.18
CA PHE A 177 -10.75 19.15 -1.36
C PHE A 177 -10.63 20.02 -2.63
N GLY A 178 -11.75 20.52 -3.14
CA GLY A 178 -11.76 21.44 -4.28
C GLY A 178 -11.73 20.79 -5.66
N ILE A 179 -11.77 19.47 -5.74
CA ILE A 179 -11.83 18.76 -7.01
C ILE A 179 -13.31 18.55 -7.39
N PRO A 180 -13.78 18.99 -8.56
CA PRO A 180 -15.19 18.87 -8.97
C PRO A 180 -15.56 17.44 -9.40
N GLN A 181 -15.27 16.47 -8.53
CA GLN A 181 -15.54 15.06 -8.75
C GLN A 181 -16.05 14.40 -7.47
N ASN A 182 -17.17 13.73 -7.54
CA ASN A 182 -17.69 12.92 -6.43
C ASN A 182 -16.99 11.55 -6.38
N ARG A 183 -15.70 11.56 -6.05
CA ARG A 183 -14.86 10.37 -5.95
C ARG A 183 -14.50 10.13 -4.50
N GLU A 184 -15.05 9.06 -3.92
CA GLU A 184 -14.72 8.62 -2.56
C GLU A 184 -13.75 7.44 -2.62
N ARG A 185 -12.69 7.52 -1.83
CA ARG A 185 -11.69 6.47 -1.70
C ARG A 185 -11.32 6.26 -0.24
N ILE A 186 -11.09 5.01 0.12
CA ILE A 186 -10.46 4.70 1.39
C ILE A 186 -8.94 4.77 1.22
N PHE A 187 -8.30 5.49 2.12
CA PHE A 187 -6.85 5.54 2.25
C PHE A 187 -6.46 4.85 3.54
N ILE A 188 -5.40 4.03 3.47
CA ILE A 188 -4.85 3.31 4.62
C ILE A 188 -3.38 3.72 4.71
N VAL A 189 -2.99 4.29 5.85
CA VAL A 189 -1.62 4.73 6.10
C VAL A 189 -1.00 3.88 7.20
N GLY A 190 0.28 3.58 7.07
CA GLY A 190 1.03 2.88 8.12
C GLY A 190 2.41 3.44 8.32
N PHE A 191 2.86 3.39 9.59
CA PHE A 191 4.20 3.76 10.03
C PHE A 191 4.84 2.56 10.72
N ASP A 192 6.05 2.17 10.30
CA ASP A 192 6.76 1.02 10.84
C ASP A 192 7.21 1.29 12.28
N LYS A 193 6.61 0.60 13.25
CA LYS A 193 6.95 0.75 14.67
C LYS A 193 8.35 0.21 14.99
N ASP A 194 8.87 -0.74 14.21
CA ASP A 194 10.24 -1.22 14.39
C ASP A 194 11.26 -0.15 14.01
N TYR A 195 10.92 0.73 13.06
CA TYR A 195 11.78 1.85 12.68
C TYR A 195 11.61 3.09 13.57
N PHE A 196 10.38 3.51 13.83
CA PHE A 196 10.10 4.75 14.56
C PHE A 196 10.12 4.57 16.08
N GLY A 197 9.84 3.38 16.57
CA GLY A 197 9.74 3.03 17.99
C GLY A 197 8.32 2.72 18.45
N GLU A 198 8.19 1.75 19.34
CA GLU A 198 6.91 1.27 19.89
C GLU A 198 6.17 2.32 20.73
N ASN A 199 6.89 3.23 21.35
CA ASN A 199 6.34 4.23 22.29
C ASN A 199 5.93 5.54 21.61
N ILE A 200 5.97 5.61 20.29
CA ILE A 200 5.57 6.80 19.54
C ILE A 200 4.06 6.92 19.48
N ASP A 201 3.52 8.07 19.89
CA ASP A 201 2.11 8.39 19.69
C ASP A 201 1.88 8.94 18.28
N PHE A 202 1.67 8.03 17.33
CA PHE A 202 1.45 8.39 15.93
C PHE A 202 0.21 9.26 15.72
N ASN A 203 -0.79 9.18 16.59
CA ASN A 203 -1.98 10.06 16.52
C ASN A 203 -1.65 11.53 16.75
N LYS A 204 -0.52 11.84 17.41
CA LYS A 204 -0.02 13.21 17.55
C LYS A 204 0.77 13.68 16.34
N ILE A 205 1.46 12.76 15.65
CA ILE A 205 2.36 13.08 14.54
C ILE A 205 1.59 13.13 13.22
N PHE A 206 0.74 12.15 12.96
CA PHE A 206 -0.05 12.04 11.73
C PHE A 206 -1.44 12.64 11.91
N LYS A 207 -1.84 13.48 10.96
CA LYS A 207 -3.19 14.06 10.88
C LYS A 207 -3.73 13.89 9.48
N TRP A 208 -4.97 13.39 9.39
CA TRP A 208 -5.69 13.41 8.13
C TRP A 208 -5.98 14.85 7.70
N PRO A 209 -5.95 15.14 6.39
CA PRO A 209 -6.30 16.47 5.90
C PRO A 209 -7.76 16.79 6.22
N GLU A 210 -8.02 18.05 6.56
CA GLU A 210 -9.38 18.56 6.74
C GLU A 210 -9.96 19.06 5.42
N PRO A 211 -11.28 18.91 5.19
CA PRO A 211 -11.93 19.46 4.02
C PRO A 211 -11.64 20.96 3.84
N THR A 212 -11.31 21.35 2.60
CA THR A 212 -11.04 22.74 2.26
C THR A 212 -12.31 23.52 1.89
N ASN A 213 -13.36 22.80 1.46
CA ASN A 213 -14.67 23.35 1.17
C ASN A 213 -15.56 23.18 2.41
N LYS A 214 -15.89 24.27 3.07
CA LYS A 214 -16.90 24.33 4.14
C LYS A 214 -18.25 24.71 3.54
#